data_8cc3eeba411704ce08a7b0197eba16b2
#
_entry.id   8cc3eeba411704ce08a7b0197eba16b2
#
_cell.length_a   1.000
_cell.length_b   1.000
_cell.length_c   1.000
_cell.angle_alpha   90.00
_cell.angle_beta   90.00
_cell.angle_gamma   90.00
#
_symmetry.space_group_name_H-M   'P 1'
#
loop_
_entity.id
_entity.type
_entity.pdbx_description
1 polymer ?
#
loop_
_entity_poly.entity_id
_entity_poly.type
_entity_poly.pdbx_seq_one_letter_code
_entity_poly.pdbx_strand_id
1 'polypeptide(L)'
;MELSRTKKIDQLALFKRECKRFFSEIYHDTEKILVFGEGDVDASLVLVGEAPGEQETIQQRPFVGKAGKNLDEFLEVLNIDREKIYITNVVKFRPF
;
A
#
# COMPACT_ATOMS: atom_id res chain seq x y z
N MET A 1 -12.22 14.84 -14.54
CA MET A 1 -11.01 14.79 -15.39
C MET A 1 -10.07 13.69 -14.87
N GLU A 2 -9.70 12.79 -15.73
CA GLU A 2 -8.77 11.73 -15.33
C GLU A 2 -7.33 12.21 -15.40
N LEU A 3 -6.56 11.81 -14.40
CA LEU A 3 -5.13 12.07 -14.38
C LEU A 3 -4.41 11.06 -15.28
N SER A 4 -3.35 11.47 -15.95
CA SER A 4 -2.49 10.56 -16.70
C SER A 4 -1.78 9.60 -15.72
N ARG A 5 -1.32 8.47 -16.25
CA ARG A 5 -0.55 7.49 -15.46
C ARG A 5 0.68 8.14 -14.81
N THR A 6 1.41 8.94 -15.56
CA THR A 6 2.59 9.65 -15.07
C THR A 6 2.25 10.58 -13.90
N LYS A 7 1.15 11.34 -14.00
CA LYS A 7 0.72 12.21 -12.92
C LYS A 7 0.30 11.44 -11.68
N LYS A 8 -0.37 10.30 -11.84
CA LYS A 8 -0.73 9.44 -10.71
C LYS A 8 0.52 8.93 -9.98
N ILE A 9 1.52 8.48 -10.73
CA ILE A 9 2.79 8.01 -10.18
C ILE A 9 3.49 9.14 -9.43
N ASP A 10 3.55 10.34 -10.03
CA ASP A 10 4.18 11.50 -9.40
C ASP A 10 3.48 11.92 -8.12
N GLN A 11 2.15 11.92 -8.11
CA GLN A 11 1.38 12.27 -6.92
C GLN A 11 1.55 11.23 -5.80
N LEU A 12 1.62 9.94 -6.13
CA LEU A 12 1.90 8.91 -5.14
C LEU A 12 3.30 9.04 -4.56
N ALA A 13 4.29 9.39 -5.38
CA ALA A 13 5.65 9.65 -4.91
C ALA A 13 5.69 10.85 -3.96
N LEU A 14 4.97 11.91 -4.29
CA LEU A 14 4.84 13.08 -3.41
C LEU A 14 4.16 12.70 -2.09
N PHE A 15 3.09 11.94 -2.14
CA PHE A 15 2.38 11.45 -0.96
C PHE A 15 3.32 10.67 -0.03
N LYS A 16 4.12 9.78 -0.58
CA LYS A 16 5.10 9.00 0.21
C LYS A 16 6.11 9.90 0.91
N ARG A 17 6.63 10.90 0.21
CA ARG A 17 7.56 11.87 0.80
C ARG A 17 6.90 12.68 1.92
N GLU A 18 5.68 13.12 1.71
CA GLU A 18 4.93 13.86 2.73
C GLU A 18 4.64 13.02 3.96
N CYS A 19 4.30 11.74 3.80
CA CYS A 19 4.11 10.83 4.91
C CYS A 19 5.39 10.66 5.72
N LYS A 20 6.51 10.44 5.05
CA LYS A 20 7.81 10.28 5.71
C LYS A 20 8.22 11.54 6.46
N ARG A 21 8.02 12.70 5.84
CA ARG A 21 8.29 14.00 6.49
C ARG A 21 7.41 14.18 7.72
N PHE A 22 6.12 13.89 7.59
CA PHE A 22 5.16 14.01 8.69
C PHE A 22 5.59 13.18 9.92
N PHE A 23 5.96 11.93 9.70
CA PHE A 23 6.37 11.06 10.80
C PHE A 23 7.72 11.45 11.40
N SER A 24 8.68 11.91 10.59
CA SER A 24 9.99 12.31 11.11
C SER A 24 9.97 13.69 11.78
N GLU A 25 9.28 14.66 11.20
CA GLU A 25 9.33 16.06 11.68
C GLU A 25 8.21 16.39 12.67
N ILE A 26 7.02 15.89 12.45
CA ILE A 26 5.85 16.25 13.26
C ILE A 26 5.66 15.31 14.42
N TYR A 27 5.74 14.00 14.18
CA TYR A 27 5.66 13.01 15.24
C TYR A 27 7.02 12.66 15.87
N HIS A 28 8.11 13.14 15.28
CA HIS A 28 9.46 12.83 15.74
C HIS A 28 9.73 11.32 15.81
N ASP A 29 9.05 10.55 14.95
CA ASP A 29 9.19 9.11 14.90
C ASP A 29 9.89 8.71 13.62
N THR A 30 11.18 8.37 13.75
CA THR A 30 12.01 7.90 12.64
C THR A 30 12.12 6.37 12.62
N GLU A 31 11.53 5.69 13.60
CA GLU A 31 11.63 4.23 13.73
C GLU A 31 10.49 3.48 13.06
N LYS A 32 9.37 4.16 12.83
CA LYS A 32 8.23 3.54 12.15
C LYS A 32 8.56 3.22 10.70
N ILE A 33 8.37 1.96 10.35
CA ILE A 33 8.51 1.51 8.97
C ILE A 33 7.17 1.72 8.27
N LEU A 34 7.17 2.58 7.26
CA LEU A 34 5.96 2.88 6.49
C LEU A 34 5.80 1.85 5.37
N VAL A 35 4.57 1.35 5.25
CA VAL A 35 4.19 0.40 4.19
C VAL A 35 3.16 1.10 3.31
N PHE A 36 3.50 1.30 2.06
CA PHE A 36 2.63 1.96 1.08
C PHE A 36 1.93 0.95 0.20
N GLY A 37 0.96 1.43 -0.59
CA GLY A 37 0.26 0.58 -1.53
C GLY A 37 1.13 0.15 -2.70
N GLU A 38 0.69 -0.89 -3.39
CA GLU A 38 1.36 -1.37 -4.59
C GLU A 38 0.35 -1.86 -5.62
N GLY A 39 0.78 -1.94 -6.87
CA GLY A 39 -0.03 -2.41 -7.97
C GLY A 39 -0.17 -1.38 -9.06
N ASP A 40 -1.20 -1.55 -9.88
CA ASP A 40 -1.44 -0.68 -11.01
C ASP A 40 -2.11 0.63 -10.56
N VAL A 41 -1.47 1.77 -10.84
CA VAL A 41 -2.01 3.09 -10.49
C VAL A 41 -3.27 3.43 -11.29
N ASP A 42 -3.52 2.72 -12.39
CA ASP A 42 -4.72 2.87 -13.22
C ASP A 42 -5.74 1.75 -12.98
N ALA A 43 -5.58 0.98 -11.91
CA ALA A 43 -6.45 -0.15 -11.63
C ALA A 43 -7.91 0.29 -11.45
N SER A 44 -8.81 -0.55 -11.98
CA SER A 44 -10.26 -0.36 -11.80
C SER A 44 -10.71 -0.81 -10.41
N LEU A 45 -9.91 -1.65 -9.74
CA LEU A 45 -10.22 -2.20 -8.43
C LEU A 45 -9.10 -1.83 -7.46
N VAL A 46 -9.50 -1.20 -6.36
CA VAL A 46 -8.58 -0.86 -5.27
C VAL A 46 -9.04 -1.60 -4.02
N LEU A 47 -8.13 -2.35 -3.40
CA LEU A 47 -8.39 -3.03 -2.15
C LEU A 47 -7.72 -2.27 -1.01
N VAL A 48 -8.50 -1.95 0.01
CA VAL A 48 -8.03 -1.15 1.14
C VAL A 48 -8.20 -1.96 2.43
N GLY A 49 -7.09 -2.30 3.07
CA GLY A 49 -7.09 -2.93 4.38
C GLY A 49 -6.95 -1.91 5.49
N GLU A 50 -6.85 -2.41 6.73
CA GLU A 50 -6.72 -1.56 7.91
C GLU A 50 -5.29 -1.07 8.13
N ALA A 51 -4.36 -1.99 8.35
CA ALA A 51 -2.97 -1.67 8.69
C ALA A 51 -2.05 -2.84 8.35
N PRO A 52 -0.75 -2.55 8.14
CA PRO A 52 0.24 -3.61 7.95
C PRO A 52 0.44 -4.44 9.22
N GLY A 53 0.67 -5.74 9.05
CA GLY A 53 1.10 -6.63 10.10
C GLY A 53 2.61 -6.81 10.11
N GLU A 54 3.07 -7.89 10.76
CA GLU A 54 4.49 -8.16 10.89
C GLU A 54 5.17 -8.41 9.55
N GLN A 55 4.63 -9.30 8.74
CA GLN A 55 5.25 -9.64 7.45
C GLN A 55 5.23 -8.46 6.48
N GLU A 56 4.15 -7.68 6.49
CA GLU A 56 4.06 -6.47 5.69
C GLU A 56 5.12 -5.45 6.08
N THR A 57 5.39 -5.33 7.38
CA THR A 57 6.43 -4.43 7.88
C THR A 57 7.82 -4.91 7.48
N ILE A 58 8.09 -6.20 7.59
CA ILE A 58 9.39 -6.80 7.22
C ILE A 58 9.66 -6.63 5.73
N GLN A 59 8.67 -6.93 4.89
CA GLN A 59 8.82 -6.88 3.43
C GLN A 59 8.54 -5.50 2.84
N GLN A 60 7.98 -4.59 3.64
CA GLN A 60 7.54 -3.26 3.20
C GLN A 60 6.56 -3.34 2.02
N ARG A 61 5.66 -4.31 2.09
CA ARG A 61 4.64 -4.54 1.07
C ARG A 61 3.29 -4.84 1.73
N PRO A 62 2.17 -4.39 1.14
CA PRO A 62 0.83 -4.69 1.68
C PRO A 62 0.42 -6.13 1.39
N PHE A 63 -0.34 -6.72 2.29
CA PHE A 63 -0.97 -8.03 2.10
C PHE A 63 -0.02 -9.13 1.66
N VAL A 64 1.04 -9.37 2.43
CA VAL A 64 2.01 -10.45 2.18
C VAL A 64 2.03 -11.50 3.29
N GLY A 65 1.26 -11.32 4.35
CA GLY A 65 1.10 -12.29 5.43
C GLY A 65 -0.08 -13.22 5.19
N LYS A 66 -0.68 -13.69 6.29
CA LYS A 66 -1.79 -14.65 6.26
C LYS A 66 -3.00 -14.13 5.47
N ALA A 67 -3.42 -12.90 5.75
CA ALA A 67 -4.52 -12.27 5.03
C ALA A 67 -4.18 -12.08 3.54
N GLY A 68 -2.91 -11.80 3.24
CA GLY A 68 -2.44 -11.69 1.88
C GLY A 68 -2.54 -13.00 1.10
N LYS A 69 -2.28 -14.13 1.76
CA LYS A 69 -2.47 -15.44 1.13
C LYS A 69 -3.93 -15.70 0.81
N ASN A 70 -4.83 -15.33 1.71
CA ASN A 70 -6.28 -15.44 1.46
C ASN A 70 -6.70 -14.57 0.29
N LEU A 71 -6.17 -13.36 0.20
CA LEU A 71 -6.41 -12.47 -0.93
C LEU A 71 -5.92 -13.08 -2.23
N ASP A 72 -4.71 -13.63 -2.25
CA ASP A 72 -4.13 -14.24 -3.44
C ASP A 72 -4.97 -15.42 -3.93
N GLU A 73 -5.47 -16.25 -3.02
CA GLU A 73 -6.38 -17.35 -3.35
C GLU A 73 -7.70 -16.83 -3.96
N PHE A 74 -8.24 -15.76 -3.38
CA PHE A 74 -9.46 -15.13 -3.86
C PHE A 74 -9.29 -14.59 -5.29
N LEU A 75 -8.16 -13.92 -5.53
CA LEU A 75 -7.84 -13.38 -6.86
C LEU A 75 -7.67 -14.50 -7.88
N GLU A 76 -7.06 -15.61 -7.48
CA GLU A 76 -6.89 -16.77 -8.34
C GLU A 76 -8.24 -17.35 -8.77
N VAL A 77 -9.18 -17.50 -7.82
CA VAL A 77 -10.54 -17.96 -8.12
C VAL A 77 -11.24 -17.04 -9.11
N LEU A 78 -11.06 -15.72 -8.96
CA LEU A 78 -11.66 -14.72 -9.84
C LEU A 78 -10.88 -14.52 -11.15
N ASN A 79 -9.75 -15.20 -11.30
CA ASN A 79 -8.86 -15.05 -12.45
C ASN A 79 -8.40 -13.60 -12.65
N ILE A 80 -8.04 -12.94 -11.54
CA ILE A 80 -7.55 -11.56 -11.54
C ILE A 80 -6.08 -11.59 -11.11
N ASP A 81 -5.20 -10.97 -11.93
CA ASP A 81 -3.79 -10.81 -11.58
C ASP A 81 -3.64 -9.73 -10.51
N ARG A 82 -2.91 -10.05 -9.45
CA ARG A 82 -2.63 -9.11 -8.35
C ARG A 82 -1.99 -7.80 -8.86
N GLU A 83 -1.17 -7.89 -9.88
CA GLU A 83 -0.46 -6.75 -10.47
C GLU A 83 -1.37 -5.76 -11.20
N LYS A 84 -2.61 -6.19 -11.53
CA LYS A 84 -3.59 -5.35 -12.24
C LYS A 84 -4.53 -4.61 -11.31
N ILE A 85 -4.47 -4.88 -10.02
CA ILE A 85 -5.23 -4.15 -9.00
C ILE A 85 -4.28 -3.29 -8.19
N TYR A 86 -4.83 -2.36 -7.40
CA TYR A 86 -4.04 -1.57 -6.47
C TYR A 86 -4.45 -1.95 -5.04
N ILE A 87 -3.46 -2.26 -4.20
CA ILE A 87 -3.66 -2.77 -2.84
C ILE A 87 -2.98 -1.84 -1.86
N THR A 88 -3.70 -1.42 -0.82
CA THR A 88 -3.14 -0.53 0.19
C THR A 88 -3.84 -0.75 1.53
N ASN A 89 -3.40 0.00 2.54
CA ASN A 89 -4.03 0.06 3.85
C ASN A 89 -4.32 1.51 4.21
N VAL A 90 -5.32 1.73 5.06
CA VAL A 90 -5.62 3.06 5.58
C VAL A 90 -4.47 3.57 6.43
N VAL A 91 -4.00 2.74 7.37
CA VAL A 91 -2.85 3.07 8.22
C VAL A 91 -1.59 2.57 7.55
N LYS A 92 -0.57 3.43 7.43
CA LYS A 92 0.64 3.12 6.67
C LYS A 92 1.76 2.52 7.51
N PHE A 93 1.48 2.13 8.76
CA PHE A 93 2.46 1.50 9.64
C PHE A 93 1.77 0.48 10.55
N ARG A 94 2.55 -0.43 11.12
CA ARG A 94 2.04 -1.40 12.09
C ARG A 94 1.83 -0.69 13.44
N PRO A 95 0.57 -0.58 13.92
CA PRO A 95 0.28 0.21 15.11
C PRO A 95 0.73 -0.45 16.43
N PHE A 96 1.04 -1.73 16.41
CA PHE A 96 1.45 -2.46 17.63
C PHE A 96 2.77 -3.18 17.47
#